data_55fd7a6432650c8cfdec089c40d4fe2c
#
_entry.id   55fd7a6432650c8cfdec089c40d4fe2c
#
_cell.length_a   1.000
_cell.length_b   1.000
_cell.length_c   1.000
_cell.angle_alpha   90.00
_cell.angle_beta   90.00
_cell.angle_gamma   90.00
#
_symmetry.space_group_name_H-M   'P 1'
#
loop_
_entity.id
_entity.type
_entity.pdbx_description
1 polymer ?
#
loop_
_entity_poly.entity_id
_entity_poly.type
_entity_poly.pdbx_seq_one_letter_code
_entity_poly.pdbx_strand_id
1 'polypeptide(L)'
;MQPPDSVFYDAEFPPDVDADGRTEIFNSWINNVFISHGHLDHIYGLVLASANNRVQRPVYGLEDTLETILTVFNGRIWPRLASYDESDPMAFYHLRTLKINAPLRIAPEVDVTAFPISHGPARLSEGTTCFNDEILHAEPIEHPPCEMDGTFCRTVSTAFLFTNHRRDMDVLFMGDVEPDLVCHSSCNSTLWENVAPRAAQNKLKAVFLECSFSSEQPTHLLFGHLTPEYLYKELECLARHVRLCQHQDENLLEGSLRGLKCIVIHLKGLVLSADPSYTTCTPVPKSSSSEHLPLPVPLRERIQNELDALESKKRLGVEFIIAQRGQRIGTFHATLANCAEC
;
A
#
# COMPACT_ATOMS: atom_id res chain seq x y z
N MET A 1 21.21 9.46 23.29
CA MET A 1 21.09 9.39 21.82
C MET A 1 20.43 8.07 21.45
N GLN A 2 19.41 8.08 20.59
CA GLN A 2 18.83 6.84 20.08
C GLN A 2 19.80 6.20 19.08
N PRO A 3 19.80 4.85 18.94
CA PRO A 3 20.59 4.18 17.92
C PRO A 3 20.22 4.70 16.51
N PRO A 4 21.18 4.76 15.56
CA PRO A 4 20.91 5.20 14.19
C PRO A 4 19.81 4.40 13.48
N ASP A 5 19.59 3.14 13.90
CA ASP A 5 18.58 2.24 13.33
C ASP A 5 17.20 2.37 14.00
N SER A 6 17.03 3.31 14.92
CA SER A 6 15.74 3.56 15.56
C SER A 6 14.81 4.28 14.61
N VAL A 7 13.53 3.82 14.49
CA VAL A 7 12.46 4.54 13.76
C VAL A 7 12.26 5.97 14.27
N PHE A 8 12.75 6.28 15.45
CA PHE A 8 12.64 7.59 16.09
C PHE A 8 13.96 8.34 16.14
N TYR A 9 14.96 7.95 15.33
CA TYR A 9 16.31 8.53 15.36
C TYR A 9 16.32 10.07 15.34
N ASP A 10 15.44 10.66 14.51
CA ASP A 10 15.33 12.12 14.36
C ASP A 10 14.11 12.71 15.11
N ALA A 11 13.38 11.92 15.87
CA ALA A 11 12.28 12.44 16.64
C ALA A 11 12.81 13.12 17.91
N GLU A 12 12.44 14.38 18.11
CA GLU A 12 12.77 15.13 19.30
C GLU A 12 11.80 14.75 20.42
N PHE A 13 12.28 13.95 21.37
CA PHE A 13 11.56 13.67 22.60
C PHE A 13 12.18 14.44 23.74
N PRO A 14 11.38 14.87 24.76
CA PRO A 14 11.95 15.43 25.98
C PRO A 14 12.97 14.47 26.59
N PRO A 15 14.10 14.96 27.16
CA PRO A 15 15.23 14.13 27.57
C PRO A 15 14.88 13.13 28.68
N ASP A 16 13.93 13.47 29.55
CA ASP A 16 13.56 12.70 30.73
C ASP A 16 12.37 11.75 30.51
N VAL A 17 11.95 11.55 29.27
CA VAL A 17 10.81 10.68 28.92
C VAL A 17 11.31 9.26 28.67
N ASP A 18 10.71 8.29 29.38
CA ASP A 18 10.95 6.87 29.18
C ASP A 18 10.34 6.32 27.87
N ALA A 19 10.46 5.01 27.64
CA ALA A 19 9.97 4.37 26.43
C ALA A 19 8.44 4.49 26.27
N ASP A 20 7.71 4.37 27.38
CA ASP A 20 6.25 4.45 27.38
C ASP A 20 5.78 5.87 27.06
N GLY A 21 6.37 6.88 27.69
CA GLY A 21 6.07 8.28 27.41
C GLY A 21 6.44 8.69 25.99
N ARG A 22 7.52 8.16 25.40
CA ARG A 22 7.86 8.39 23.97
C ARG A 22 6.80 7.77 23.05
N THR A 23 6.29 6.60 23.41
CA THR A 23 5.22 5.95 22.67
C THR A 23 3.93 6.77 22.74
N GLU A 24 3.59 7.32 23.90
CA GLU A 24 2.44 8.22 24.06
C GLU A 24 2.58 9.50 23.23
N ILE A 25 3.75 10.14 23.26
CA ILE A 25 4.06 11.33 22.46
C ILE A 25 3.93 11.00 20.96
N PHE A 26 4.56 9.91 20.50
CA PHE A 26 4.43 9.49 19.10
C PHE A 26 2.98 9.24 18.72
N ASN A 27 2.24 8.53 19.54
CA ASN A 27 0.82 8.28 19.30
C ASN A 27 0.01 9.58 19.23
N SER A 28 0.38 10.62 19.98
CA SER A 28 -0.32 11.91 19.94
C SER A 28 -0.15 12.65 18.60
N TRP A 29 0.87 12.35 17.83
CA TRP A 29 1.09 12.94 16.49
C TRP A 29 0.20 12.30 15.41
N ILE A 30 -0.36 11.12 15.67
CA ILE A 30 -1.24 10.42 14.73
C ILE A 30 -2.65 10.92 14.92
N ASN A 31 -3.13 11.76 14.01
CA ASN A 31 -4.46 12.35 14.07
C ASN A 31 -5.50 11.59 13.25
N ASN A 32 -5.09 10.89 12.21
CA ASN A 32 -5.97 10.17 11.30
C ASN A 32 -5.37 8.80 10.99
N VAL A 33 -6.21 7.79 10.89
CA VAL A 33 -5.82 6.42 10.49
C VAL A 33 -6.60 6.05 9.24
N PHE A 34 -5.92 5.50 8.24
CA PHE A 34 -6.51 5.03 6.99
C PHE A 34 -6.26 3.55 6.85
N ILE A 35 -7.30 2.77 6.64
CA ILE A 35 -7.22 1.32 6.48
C ILE A 35 -7.61 0.96 5.05
N SER A 36 -6.68 0.34 4.33
CA SER A 36 -6.87 -0.03 2.93
C SER A 36 -7.86 -1.19 2.77
N HIS A 37 -7.76 -2.20 3.62
CA HIS A 37 -8.65 -3.36 3.63
C HIS A 37 -8.56 -4.12 4.96
N GLY A 38 -9.45 -5.09 5.17
CA GLY A 38 -9.67 -5.74 6.45
C GLY A 38 -8.76 -6.92 6.78
N HIS A 39 -7.72 -7.23 6.01
CA HIS A 39 -6.81 -8.31 6.35
C HIS A 39 -6.05 -8.02 7.65
N LEU A 40 -5.78 -9.10 8.40
CA LEU A 40 -5.28 -8.97 9.76
C LEU A 40 -3.93 -8.24 9.85
N ASP A 41 -3.03 -8.45 8.91
CA ASP A 41 -1.72 -7.80 8.83
C ASP A 41 -1.81 -6.28 8.57
N HIS A 42 -2.95 -5.79 8.07
CA HIS A 42 -3.22 -4.36 7.87
C HIS A 42 -3.98 -3.70 9.03
N ILE A 43 -4.74 -4.46 9.81
CA ILE A 43 -5.50 -3.93 10.97
C ILE A 43 -4.88 -4.28 12.33
N TYR A 44 -3.97 -5.24 12.37
CA TYR A 44 -3.35 -5.73 13.61
C TYR A 44 -2.73 -4.61 14.46
N GLY A 45 -2.00 -3.69 13.83
CA GLY A 45 -1.42 -2.54 14.52
C GLY A 45 -2.46 -1.64 15.19
N LEU A 46 -3.60 -1.40 14.52
CA LEU A 46 -4.73 -0.65 15.08
C LEU A 46 -5.32 -1.38 16.30
N VAL A 47 -5.53 -2.69 16.18
CA VAL A 47 -6.12 -3.51 17.24
C VAL A 47 -5.23 -3.51 18.48
N LEU A 48 -3.93 -3.80 18.34
CA LEU A 48 -3.02 -3.83 19.48
C LEU A 48 -2.78 -2.45 20.10
N ALA A 49 -2.68 -1.40 19.29
CA ALA A 49 -2.50 -0.03 19.78
C ALA A 49 -3.71 0.42 20.61
N SER A 50 -4.89 -0.13 20.39
CA SER A 50 -6.11 0.24 21.13
C SER A 50 -6.01 -0.07 22.64
N ALA A 51 -5.22 -1.06 23.03
CA ALA A 51 -5.04 -1.43 24.44
C ALA A 51 -4.42 -0.29 25.28
N ASN A 52 -3.54 0.50 24.66
CA ASN A 52 -2.85 1.62 25.30
C ASN A 52 -3.28 2.99 24.74
N ASN A 53 -4.28 3.01 23.86
CA ASN A 53 -4.75 4.26 23.28
C ASN A 53 -5.66 5.00 24.28
N ARG A 54 -5.36 6.28 24.50
CA ARG A 54 -6.15 7.17 25.37
C ARG A 54 -6.74 8.36 24.61
N VAL A 55 -6.52 8.41 23.29
CA VAL A 55 -6.95 9.50 22.42
C VAL A 55 -7.94 8.96 21.41
N GLN A 56 -9.11 9.54 21.37
CA GLN A 56 -10.10 9.26 20.33
C GLN A 56 -9.57 9.75 18.97
N ARG A 57 -9.73 8.96 17.91
CA ARG A 57 -9.30 9.34 16.56
C ARG A 57 -10.20 8.76 15.49
N PRO A 58 -10.33 9.47 14.36
CA PRO A 58 -11.02 8.97 13.21
C PRO A 58 -10.21 7.85 12.52
N VAL A 59 -10.92 6.81 12.13
CA VAL A 59 -10.43 5.72 11.30
C VAL A 59 -11.23 5.72 10.00
N TYR A 60 -10.55 5.92 8.90
CA TYR A 60 -11.14 6.05 7.58
C TYR A 60 -10.93 4.77 6.77
N GLY A 61 -11.93 4.40 6.01
CA GLY A 61 -11.88 3.28 5.07
C GLY A 61 -13.12 3.24 4.20
N LEU A 62 -13.18 2.30 3.27
CA LEU A 62 -14.43 1.96 2.59
C LEU A 62 -15.33 1.19 3.56
N GLU A 63 -16.63 1.18 3.29
CA GLU A 63 -17.65 0.61 4.20
C GLU A 63 -17.32 -0.84 4.60
N ASP A 64 -17.04 -1.70 3.63
CA ASP A 64 -16.72 -3.12 3.85
C ASP A 64 -15.47 -3.32 4.76
N THR A 65 -14.46 -2.47 4.59
CA THR A 65 -13.27 -2.45 5.44
C THR A 65 -13.62 -2.09 6.89
N LEU A 66 -14.46 -1.08 7.08
CA LEU A 66 -14.86 -0.62 8.41
C LEU A 66 -15.78 -1.63 9.10
N GLU A 67 -16.66 -2.31 8.36
CA GLU A 67 -17.47 -3.42 8.88
C GLU A 67 -16.58 -4.58 9.35
N THR A 68 -15.51 -4.89 8.62
CA THR A 68 -14.52 -5.88 9.06
C THR A 68 -13.86 -5.46 10.39
N ILE A 69 -13.53 -4.18 10.56
CA ILE A 69 -12.98 -3.64 11.82
C ILE A 69 -14.00 -3.84 12.95
N LEU A 70 -15.29 -3.55 12.75
CA LEU A 70 -16.33 -3.80 13.76
C LEU A 70 -16.46 -5.27 14.13
N THR A 71 -16.21 -6.18 13.18
CA THR A 71 -16.20 -7.62 13.46
C THR A 71 -15.11 -8.00 14.46
N VAL A 72 -13.96 -7.32 14.43
CA VAL A 72 -12.88 -7.51 15.41
C VAL A 72 -13.23 -6.85 16.75
N PHE A 73 -13.73 -5.61 16.73
CA PHE A 73 -14.09 -4.83 17.93
C PHE A 73 -15.51 -5.17 18.46
N ASN A 74 -15.93 -6.43 18.37
CA ASN A 74 -17.29 -6.88 18.66
C ASN A 74 -17.56 -7.22 20.16
N GLY A 75 -16.57 -7.08 21.03
CA GLY A 75 -16.65 -7.44 22.45
C GLY A 75 -16.39 -8.92 22.74
N ARG A 76 -16.15 -9.75 21.71
CA ARG A 76 -15.78 -11.18 21.85
C ARG A 76 -14.32 -11.41 21.44
N ILE A 77 -13.91 -10.89 20.28
CA ILE A 77 -12.53 -10.98 19.79
C ILE A 77 -11.71 -9.90 20.49
N TRP A 78 -12.20 -8.66 20.50
CA TRP A 78 -11.58 -7.51 21.14
C TRP A 78 -12.66 -6.61 21.76
N PRO A 79 -12.36 -5.84 22.83
CA PRO A 79 -13.32 -4.90 23.41
C PRO A 79 -13.92 -3.94 22.37
N ARG A 80 -15.15 -3.48 22.63
CA ARG A 80 -15.89 -2.57 21.73
C ARG A 80 -15.32 -1.15 21.81
N LEU A 81 -14.21 -0.92 21.12
CA LEU A 81 -13.49 0.36 21.13
C LEU A 81 -13.59 1.11 19.79
N ALA A 82 -14.39 0.62 18.86
CA ALA A 82 -14.68 1.24 17.57
C ALA A 82 -16.18 1.43 17.38
N SER A 83 -16.59 2.58 16.86
CA SER A 83 -18.00 2.93 16.63
C SER A 83 -18.13 3.94 15.50
N TYR A 84 -19.26 3.92 14.79
CA TYR A 84 -19.68 5.00 13.90
C TYR A 84 -20.29 6.18 14.68
N ASP A 85 -20.76 5.94 15.92
CA ASP A 85 -21.30 6.98 16.77
C ASP A 85 -20.15 7.78 17.42
N GLU A 86 -19.93 9.01 16.96
CA GLU A 86 -18.90 9.90 17.50
C GLU A 86 -19.16 10.33 18.94
N SER A 87 -20.40 10.15 19.44
CA SER A 87 -20.77 10.44 20.82
C SER A 87 -20.50 9.29 21.79
N ASP A 88 -20.11 8.09 21.29
CA ASP A 88 -19.81 6.92 22.11
C ASP A 88 -18.53 7.18 22.94
N PRO A 89 -18.65 7.37 24.27
CA PRO A 89 -17.50 7.67 25.11
C PRO A 89 -16.55 6.49 25.30
N MET A 90 -16.94 5.28 24.93
CA MET A 90 -16.15 4.07 25.03
C MET A 90 -15.35 3.80 23.75
N ALA A 91 -15.70 4.44 22.63
CA ALA A 91 -15.01 4.27 21.37
C ALA A 91 -13.74 5.13 21.32
N PHE A 92 -12.60 4.48 21.13
CA PHE A 92 -11.34 5.18 20.81
C PHE A 92 -11.20 5.43 19.30
N TYR A 93 -11.85 4.63 18.47
CA TYR A 93 -11.84 4.74 17.02
C TYR A 93 -13.21 5.13 16.50
N HIS A 94 -13.32 6.33 15.96
CA HIS A 94 -14.52 6.80 15.28
C HIS A 94 -14.43 6.46 13.80
N LEU A 95 -15.24 5.51 13.36
CA LEU A 95 -15.25 5.01 11.99
C LEU A 95 -15.89 6.02 11.05
N ARG A 96 -15.22 6.35 9.97
CA ARG A 96 -15.67 7.32 8.96
C ARG A 96 -15.54 6.73 7.56
N THR A 97 -16.69 6.41 6.96
CA THR A 97 -16.74 5.86 5.60
C THR A 97 -16.31 6.92 4.57
N LEU A 98 -15.35 6.56 3.73
CA LEU A 98 -14.93 7.36 2.59
C LEU A 98 -15.86 7.12 1.40
N LYS A 99 -16.17 8.19 0.68
CA LYS A 99 -16.85 8.08 -0.61
C LYS A 99 -15.81 7.88 -1.70
N ILE A 100 -16.08 6.91 -2.57
CA ILE A 100 -15.22 6.61 -3.72
C ILE A 100 -15.12 7.83 -4.63
N ASN A 101 -13.93 8.14 -5.11
CA ASN A 101 -13.62 9.23 -6.04
C ASN A 101 -14.04 10.63 -5.54
N ALA A 102 -14.31 10.79 -4.25
CA ALA A 102 -14.70 12.05 -3.66
C ALA A 102 -13.64 12.54 -2.66
N PRO A 103 -13.09 13.76 -2.84
CA PRO A 103 -12.12 14.30 -1.91
C PRO A 103 -12.76 14.63 -0.57
N LEU A 104 -12.09 14.29 0.53
CA LEU A 104 -12.45 14.63 1.89
C LEU A 104 -11.32 15.44 2.53
N ARG A 105 -11.65 16.61 3.12
CA ARG A 105 -10.70 17.42 3.89
C ARG A 105 -10.41 16.75 5.24
N ILE A 106 -9.13 16.36 5.45
CA ILE A 106 -8.67 15.65 6.66
C ILE A 106 -7.78 16.49 7.56
N ALA A 107 -7.19 17.54 7.01
CA ALA A 107 -6.39 18.53 7.73
C ALA A 107 -6.40 19.86 6.96
N PRO A 108 -5.98 20.98 7.55
CA PRO A 108 -5.78 22.21 6.79
C PRO A 108 -4.93 21.94 5.55
N GLU A 109 -5.43 22.34 4.38
CA GLU A 109 -4.73 22.19 3.10
C GLU A 109 -4.44 20.73 2.65
N VAL A 110 -5.04 19.70 3.27
CA VAL A 110 -4.84 18.30 2.89
C VAL A 110 -6.18 17.62 2.67
N ASP A 111 -6.39 17.10 1.46
CA ASP A 111 -7.50 16.24 1.10
C ASP A 111 -7.02 14.79 0.91
N VAL A 112 -7.93 13.85 1.12
CA VAL A 112 -7.77 12.45 0.74
C VAL A 112 -8.90 12.05 -0.21
N THR A 113 -8.55 11.31 -1.27
CA THR A 113 -9.52 10.67 -2.17
C THR A 113 -9.25 9.17 -2.16
N ALA A 114 -10.29 8.37 -1.95
CA ALA A 114 -10.22 6.91 -1.93
C ALA A 114 -10.62 6.32 -3.29
N PHE A 115 -9.85 5.34 -3.75
CA PHE A 115 -10.12 4.57 -4.96
C PHE A 115 -10.12 3.08 -4.61
N PRO A 116 -11.15 2.32 -5.03
CA PRO A 116 -11.13 0.87 -4.89
C PRO A 116 -10.11 0.25 -5.84
N ILE A 117 -9.38 -0.75 -5.36
CA ILE A 117 -8.43 -1.55 -6.13
C ILE A 117 -8.65 -3.03 -5.83
N SER A 118 -8.36 -3.91 -6.79
CA SER A 118 -8.53 -5.35 -6.63
C SER A 118 -7.43 -5.95 -5.76
N HIS A 119 -7.80 -6.89 -4.86
CA HIS A 119 -6.85 -7.63 -4.06
C HIS A 119 -7.34 -9.06 -3.82
N GLY A 120 -6.94 -9.97 -4.69
CA GLY A 120 -7.11 -11.41 -4.56
C GLY A 120 -8.56 -11.93 -4.45
N PRO A 121 -8.76 -13.22 -4.71
CA PRO A 121 -10.05 -13.87 -4.49
C PRO A 121 -10.25 -14.13 -2.99
N ALA A 122 -11.44 -13.81 -2.48
CA ALA A 122 -11.90 -14.22 -1.17
C ALA A 122 -12.94 -15.34 -1.30
N ARG A 123 -12.83 -16.37 -0.48
CA ARG A 123 -13.87 -17.41 -0.41
C ARG A 123 -14.97 -16.95 0.54
N LEU A 124 -16.19 -16.88 0.04
CA LEU A 124 -17.34 -16.59 0.88
C LEU A 124 -17.70 -17.80 1.76
N SER A 125 -18.07 -17.54 3.00
CA SER A 125 -18.81 -18.51 3.79
C SER A 125 -20.26 -18.63 3.24
N GLU A 126 -20.85 -19.82 3.33
CA GLU A 126 -22.25 -20.02 2.92
C GLU A 126 -23.17 -18.99 3.59
N GLY A 127 -23.96 -18.29 2.77
CA GLY A 127 -24.90 -17.26 3.23
C GLY A 127 -24.35 -15.83 3.29
N THR A 128 -23.12 -15.59 2.90
CA THR A 128 -22.56 -14.23 2.77
C THR A 128 -22.84 -13.68 1.37
N THR A 129 -23.48 -12.52 1.27
CA THR A 129 -23.65 -11.80 0.00
C THR A 129 -22.39 -11.00 -0.33
N CYS A 130 -21.98 -11.04 -1.59
CA CYS A 130 -20.90 -10.18 -2.07
C CYS A 130 -21.41 -8.73 -2.17
N PHE A 131 -20.99 -7.87 -1.26
CA PHE A 131 -21.27 -6.44 -1.37
C PHE A 131 -20.41 -5.73 -2.45
N ASN A 132 -19.44 -6.44 -3.03
CA ASN A 132 -18.39 -5.84 -3.85
C ASN A 132 -18.68 -5.82 -5.35
N ASP A 133 -19.69 -6.57 -5.84
CA ASP A 133 -19.97 -6.64 -7.29
C ASP A 133 -20.39 -5.29 -7.87
N GLU A 134 -21.07 -4.43 -7.11
CA GLU A 134 -21.50 -3.11 -7.59
C GLU A 134 -20.34 -2.10 -7.67
N ILE A 135 -19.28 -2.29 -6.88
CA ILE A 135 -18.11 -1.38 -6.84
C ILE A 135 -17.15 -1.65 -8.00
N LEU A 136 -17.08 -2.91 -8.44
CA LEU A 136 -16.13 -3.34 -9.48
C LEU A 136 -16.69 -3.21 -10.91
N HIS A 137 -17.99 -2.97 -11.09
CA HIS A 137 -18.67 -2.86 -12.38
C HIS A 137 -19.08 -1.42 -12.69
N ALA A 138 -18.11 -0.54 -12.92
CA ALA A 138 -18.35 0.72 -13.61
C ALA A 138 -18.22 0.48 -15.11
N GLU A 139 -19.37 0.23 -15.80
CA GLU A 139 -19.56 -0.05 -17.23
C GLU A 139 -19.20 -1.49 -17.68
N PRO A 140 -20.05 -2.15 -18.49
CA PRO A 140 -19.81 -3.50 -18.94
C PRO A 140 -18.78 -3.48 -20.08
N ILE A 141 -17.56 -3.84 -19.76
CA ILE A 141 -16.65 -4.37 -20.79
C ILE A 141 -17.22 -5.74 -21.16
N GLU A 142 -17.51 -5.97 -22.45
CA GLU A 142 -17.92 -7.27 -23.01
C GLU A 142 -16.80 -8.31 -22.86
N HIS A 143 -16.54 -8.72 -21.63
CA HIS A 143 -15.77 -9.91 -21.34
C HIS A 143 -16.69 -10.88 -20.61
N PRO A 144 -16.64 -12.20 -20.96
CA PRO A 144 -17.49 -13.17 -20.29
C PRO A 144 -17.22 -13.07 -18.79
N PRO A 145 -18.28 -13.03 -17.96
CA PRO A 145 -18.10 -13.11 -16.52
C PRO A 145 -17.24 -14.34 -16.26
N CYS A 146 -16.20 -14.16 -15.42
CA CYS A 146 -15.50 -15.31 -14.88
C CYS A 146 -16.59 -16.18 -14.25
N GLU A 147 -16.92 -17.31 -14.88
CA GLU A 147 -17.85 -18.31 -14.35
C GLU A 147 -17.22 -18.92 -13.09
N MET A 148 -17.16 -18.14 -12.04
CA MET A 148 -16.94 -18.65 -10.71
C MET A 148 -18.33 -19.05 -10.19
N ASP A 149 -18.42 -20.22 -9.63
CA ASP A 149 -19.63 -20.89 -9.14
C ASP A 149 -20.36 -20.13 -7.99
N GLY A 150 -20.20 -18.82 -7.89
CA GLY A 150 -20.80 -17.96 -6.85
C GLY A 150 -20.19 -18.11 -5.46
N THR A 151 -19.15 -18.92 -5.30
CA THR A 151 -18.51 -19.16 -3.99
C THR A 151 -17.33 -18.23 -3.71
N PHE A 152 -16.91 -17.44 -4.69
CA PHE A 152 -15.80 -16.50 -4.56
C PHE A 152 -16.25 -15.08 -4.83
N CYS A 153 -15.87 -14.15 -3.95
CA CYS A 153 -15.85 -12.72 -4.24
C CYS A 153 -14.41 -12.20 -4.26
N ARG A 154 -14.23 -10.97 -4.68
CA ARG A 154 -12.92 -10.31 -4.59
C ARG A 154 -12.86 -9.47 -3.34
N THR A 155 -11.72 -9.51 -2.67
CA THR A 155 -11.39 -8.54 -1.64
C THR A 155 -11.13 -7.19 -2.31
N VAL A 156 -11.84 -6.16 -1.89
CA VAL A 156 -11.55 -4.78 -2.30
C VAL A 156 -10.51 -4.21 -1.35
N SER A 157 -9.40 -3.75 -1.91
CA SER A 157 -8.43 -2.92 -1.21
C SER A 157 -8.63 -1.46 -1.62
N THR A 158 -7.97 -0.53 -0.94
CA THR A 158 -8.15 0.91 -1.17
C THR A 158 -6.80 1.56 -1.45
N ALA A 159 -6.77 2.39 -2.49
CA ALA A 159 -5.71 3.37 -2.71
C ALA A 159 -6.18 4.74 -2.20
N PHE A 160 -5.28 5.46 -1.52
CA PHE A 160 -5.54 6.79 -0.96
C PHE A 160 -4.64 7.82 -1.64
N LEU A 161 -5.25 8.76 -2.36
CA LEU A 161 -4.56 9.92 -2.92
C LEU A 161 -4.61 11.08 -1.91
N PHE A 162 -3.48 11.42 -1.34
CA PHE A 162 -3.32 12.58 -0.46
C PHE A 162 -2.87 13.78 -1.28
N THR A 163 -3.70 14.83 -1.33
CA THR A 163 -3.42 16.08 -2.02
C THR A 163 -3.10 17.18 -1.01
N ASN A 164 -1.86 17.69 -1.06
CA ASN A 164 -1.46 18.85 -0.27
C ASN A 164 -1.59 20.11 -1.13
N HIS A 165 -2.63 20.93 -0.87
CA HIS A 165 -2.94 22.14 -1.65
C HIS A 165 -1.91 23.25 -1.46
N ARG A 166 -1.32 23.35 -0.26
CA ARG A 166 -0.29 24.37 0.01
C ARG A 166 0.98 24.16 -0.80
N ARG A 167 1.34 22.90 -1.02
CA ARG A 167 2.55 22.51 -1.76
C ARG A 167 2.23 22.13 -3.21
N ASP A 168 0.97 22.06 -3.57
CA ASP A 168 0.45 21.61 -4.86
C ASP A 168 1.08 20.26 -5.29
N MET A 169 1.03 19.30 -4.37
CA MET A 169 1.63 17.98 -4.56
C MET A 169 0.75 16.87 -4.02
N ASP A 170 0.88 15.72 -4.66
CA ASP A 170 0.14 14.51 -4.32
C ASP A 170 1.08 13.37 -3.94
N VAL A 171 0.58 12.53 -3.05
CA VAL A 171 1.16 11.22 -2.70
C VAL A 171 0.05 10.19 -2.80
N LEU A 172 0.28 9.13 -3.55
CA LEU A 172 -0.62 7.99 -3.65
C LEU A 172 -0.10 6.86 -2.76
N PHE A 173 -0.94 6.37 -1.86
CA PHE A 173 -0.65 5.21 -1.04
C PHE A 173 -1.63 4.10 -1.42
N MET A 174 -1.13 3.00 -1.95
CA MET A 174 -1.94 1.85 -2.31
C MET A 174 -1.87 0.79 -1.22
N GLY A 175 -3.01 0.15 -0.94
CA GLY A 175 -3.03 -1.10 -0.18
C GLY A 175 -2.48 -2.26 -1.02
N ASP A 176 -2.77 -3.48 -0.60
CA ASP A 176 -2.42 -4.66 -1.38
C ASP A 176 -3.15 -4.66 -2.71
N VAL A 177 -2.46 -5.08 -3.77
CA VAL A 177 -2.90 -4.93 -5.16
C VAL A 177 -2.71 -6.21 -5.94
N GLU A 178 -3.78 -6.67 -6.58
CA GLU A 178 -3.70 -7.68 -7.62
C GLU A 178 -3.60 -7.02 -9.01
N PRO A 179 -2.73 -7.51 -9.91
CA PRO A 179 -2.64 -6.94 -11.25
C PRO A 179 -3.96 -7.07 -12.01
N ASP A 180 -4.43 -6.00 -12.66
CA ASP A 180 -5.65 -6.03 -13.50
C ASP A 180 -5.59 -7.14 -14.56
N LEU A 181 -4.40 -7.44 -15.10
CA LEU A 181 -4.18 -8.53 -16.06
C LEU A 181 -4.44 -9.93 -15.48
N VAL A 182 -4.25 -10.11 -14.19
CA VAL A 182 -4.43 -11.41 -13.50
C VAL A 182 -5.87 -11.56 -13.05
N CYS A 183 -6.44 -10.49 -12.51
CA CYS A 183 -7.79 -10.52 -11.97
C CYS A 183 -8.88 -10.17 -13.00
N HIS A 184 -8.53 -9.88 -14.23
CA HIS A 184 -9.47 -9.45 -15.27
C HIS A 184 -10.36 -8.28 -14.83
N SER A 185 -9.78 -7.32 -14.11
CA SER A 185 -10.41 -6.11 -13.60
C SER A 185 -9.87 -4.88 -14.33
N SER A 186 -10.53 -3.74 -14.18
CA SER A 186 -10.06 -2.43 -14.65
C SER A 186 -9.89 -1.43 -13.48
N CYS A 187 -9.94 -1.90 -12.23
CA CYS A 187 -9.90 -1.02 -11.07
C CYS A 187 -8.61 -0.22 -10.98
N ASN A 188 -7.46 -0.88 -11.19
CA ASN A 188 -6.16 -0.20 -11.17
C ASN A 188 -6.04 0.76 -12.37
N SER A 189 -6.48 0.35 -13.56
CA SER A 189 -6.48 1.21 -14.73
C SER A 189 -7.34 2.46 -14.53
N THR A 190 -8.51 2.30 -13.90
CA THR A 190 -9.39 3.44 -13.53
C THR A 190 -8.71 4.36 -12.52
N LEU A 191 -8.02 3.81 -11.50
CA LEU A 191 -7.21 4.62 -10.59
C LEU A 191 -6.14 5.41 -11.36
N TRP A 192 -5.39 4.75 -12.24
CA TRP A 192 -4.32 5.39 -13.01
C TRP A 192 -4.83 6.50 -13.93
N GLU A 193 -6.00 6.31 -14.58
CA GLU A 193 -6.66 7.35 -15.35
C GLU A 193 -6.99 8.58 -14.49
N ASN A 194 -7.52 8.37 -13.28
CA ASN A 194 -7.90 9.46 -12.37
C ASN A 194 -6.69 10.25 -11.83
N VAL A 195 -5.55 9.61 -11.60
CA VAL A 195 -4.35 10.29 -11.07
C VAL A 195 -3.43 10.84 -12.15
N ALA A 196 -3.55 10.37 -13.40
CA ALA A 196 -2.70 10.77 -14.52
C ALA A 196 -2.68 12.28 -14.79
N PRO A 197 -3.78 13.06 -14.71
CA PRO A 197 -3.73 14.50 -14.90
C PRO A 197 -2.79 15.22 -13.92
N ARG A 198 -2.73 14.75 -12.68
CA ARG A 198 -1.81 15.29 -11.66
C ARG A 198 -0.38 14.83 -11.90
N ALA A 199 -0.18 13.58 -12.32
CA ALA A 199 1.12 13.06 -12.71
C ALA A 199 1.69 13.79 -13.95
N ALA A 200 0.86 14.06 -14.96
CA ALA A 200 1.22 14.81 -16.17
C ALA A 200 1.69 16.24 -15.87
N GLN A 201 1.20 16.84 -14.80
CA GLN A 201 1.63 18.15 -14.28
C GLN A 201 2.83 18.04 -13.33
N ASN A 202 3.43 16.86 -13.18
CA ASN A 202 4.49 16.59 -12.23
C ASN A 202 4.10 16.95 -10.77
N LYS A 203 2.83 16.74 -10.39
CA LYS A 203 2.32 16.96 -9.04
C LYS A 203 2.26 15.69 -8.22
N LEU A 204 2.04 14.53 -8.82
CA LEU A 204 2.19 13.23 -8.17
C LEU A 204 3.69 12.97 -7.93
N LYS A 205 4.12 13.05 -6.68
CA LYS A 205 5.53 12.97 -6.30
C LYS A 205 5.97 11.59 -5.85
N ALA A 206 5.05 10.84 -5.25
CA ALA A 206 5.36 9.50 -4.77
C ALA A 206 4.14 8.59 -4.89
N VAL A 207 4.41 7.33 -5.19
CA VAL A 207 3.45 6.23 -5.12
C VAL A 207 4.04 5.19 -4.17
N PHE A 208 3.31 4.85 -3.10
CA PHE A 208 3.59 3.70 -2.28
C PHE A 208 2.86 2.52 -2.87
N LEU A 209 3.59 1.51 -3.31
CA LEU A 209 3.06 0.36 -4.03
C LEU A 209 3.73 -0.91 -3.53
N GLU A 210 2.94 -1.95 -3.33
CA GLU A 210 3.48 -3.23 -2.92
C GLU A 210 4.32 -3.91 -3.99
N CYS A 211 5.25 -4.77 -3.56
CA CYS A 211 5.88 -5.79 -4.38
C CYS A 211 6.25 -6.98 -3.49
N SER A 212 5.30 -7.89 -3.32
CA SER A 212 5.43 -8.94 -2.32
C SER A 212 6.43 -10.02 -2.68
N PHE A 213 6.60 -10.32 -3.97
CA PHE A 213 7.40 -11.43 -4.47
C PHE A 213 8.38 -11.00 -5.55
N SER A 214 9.43 -11.79 -5.79
CA SER A 214 10.27 -11.65 -6.98
C SER A 214 9.55 -12.18 -8.23
N SER A 215 10.04 -11.87 -9.44
CA SER A 215 9.46 -12.33 -10.70
C SER A 215 9.53 -13.86 -10.90
N GLU A 216 10.25 -14.58 -10.05
CA GLU A 216 10.25 -16.05 -10.04
C GLU A 216 8.94 -16.65 -9.51
N GLN A 217 8.11 -15.85 -8.80
CA GLN A 217 6.84 -16.32 -8.27
C GLN A 217 5.86 -16.61 -9.41
N PRO A 218 5.32 -17.84 -9.51
CA PRO A 218 4.31 -18.16 -10.52
C PRO A 218 3.05 -17.32 -10.37
N THR A 219 2.46 -16.88 -11.48
CA THR A 219 1.29 -16.00 -11.49
C THR A 219 0.12 -16.56 -10.68
N HIS A 220 -0.13 -17.88 -10.73
CA HIS A 220 -1.22 -18.52 -9.97
C HIS A 220 -0.94 -18.62 -8.45
N LEU A 221 0.24 -18.22 -8.00
CA LEU A 221 0.64 -18.20 -6.58
C LEU A 221 0.96 -16.76 -6.11
N LEU A 222 0.41 -15.77 -6.75
CA LEU A 222 0.57 -14.37 -6.34
C LEU A 222 -0.31 -14.01 -5.14
N PHE A 223 -1.39 -14.75 -4.92
CA PHE A 223 -2.32 -14.53 -3.80
C PHE A 223 -2.83 -13.08 -3.70
N GLY A 224 -3.06 -12.44 -4.85
CA GLY A 224 -3.52 -11.07 -4.92
C GLY A 224 -2.42 -10.01 -4.75
N HIS A 225 -1.18 -10.33 -5.08
CA HIS A 225 -0.04 -9.43 -4.92
C HIS A 225 0.77 -9.24 -6.20
N LEU A 226 1.75 -8.31 -6.14
CA LEU A 226 2.61 -7.95 -7.26
C LEU A 226 4.00 -8.61 -7.19
N THR A 227 4.56 -8.81 -8.39
CA THR A 227 6.00 -8.99 -8.65
C THR A 227 6.55 -7.73 -9.32
N PRO A 228 7.88 -7.55 -9.44
CA PRO A 228 8.48 -6.41 -10.15
C PRO A 228 7.92 -6.23 -11.57
N GLU A 229 7.70 -7.33 -12.29
CA GLU A 229 7.15 -7.26 -13.64
C GLU A 229 5.72 -6.71 -13.67
N TYR A 230 4.85 -7.16 -12.76
CA TYR A 230 3.47 -6.67 -12.67
C TYR A 230 3.41 -5.25 -12.11
N LEU A 231 4.21 -4.92 -11.09
CA LEU A 231 4.35 -3.55 -10.60
C LEU A 231 4.74 -2.60 -11.75
N TYR A 232 5.70 -3.02 -12.56
CA TYR A 232 6.14 -2.21 -13.69
C TYR A 232 5.04 -2.03 -14.75
N LYS A 233 4.23 -3.07 -15.01
CA LYS A 233 3.06 -2.99 -15.91
C LYS A 233 2.01 -2.00 -15.40
N GLU A 234 1.78 -1.95 -14.10
CA GLU A 234 0.89 -0.94 -13.49
C GLU A 234 1.41 0.48 -13.74
N LEU A 235 2.72 0.72 -13.57
CA LEU A 235 3.33 2.01 -13.88
C LEU A 235 3.34 2.33 -15.38
N GLU A 236 3.44 1.34 -16.26
CA GLU A 236 3.25 1.55 -17.71
C GLU A 236 1.81 1.97 -18.04
N CYS A 237 0.82 1.46 -17.31
CA CYS A 237 -0.57 1.90 -17.45
C CYS A 237 -0.70 3.39 -17.07
N LEU A 238 -0.19 3.80 -15.91
CA LEU A 238 -0.12 5.22 -15.53
C LEU A 238 0.61 6.05 -16.60
N ALA A 239 1.73 5.56 -17.11
CA ALA A 239 2.53 6.25 -18.13
C ALA A 239 1.74 6.53 -19.41
N ARG A 240 0.94 5.57 -19.88
CA ARG A 240 0.05 5.75 -21.05
C ARG A 240 -0.99 6.85 -20.80
N HIS A 241 -1.67 6.81 -19.66
CA HIS A 241 -2.64 7.85 -19.30
C HIS A 241 -1.99 9.22 -19.16
N VAL A 242 -0.76 9.31 -18.64
CA VAL A 242 0.01 10.56 -18.60
C VAL A 242 0.28 11.09 -20.01
N ARG A 243 0.69 10.24 -20.96
CA ARG A 243 0.89 10.64 -22.36
C ARG A 243 -0.40 11.13 -23.01
N LEU A 244 -1.51 10.44 -22.78
CA LEU A 244 -2.84 10.88 -23.24
C LEU A 244 -3.20 12.27 -22.70
N CYS A 245 -2.99 12.52 -21.39
CA CYS A 245 -3.20 13.83 -20.79
C CYS A 245 -2.31 14.93 -21.38
N GLN A 246 -1.12 14.56 -21.88
CA GLN A 246 -0.17 15.48 -22.53
C GLN A 246 -0.41 15.61 -24.03
N HIS A 247 -1.44 14.95 -24.58
CA HIS A 247 -1.71 14.87 -26.04
C HIS A 247 -0.53 14.32 -26.84
N GLN A 248 0.19 13.33 -26.28
CA GLN A 248 1.34 12.66 -26.87
C GLN A 248 1.01 11.22 -27.22
N ASP A 249 1.87 10.56 -27.99
CA ASP A 249 1.71 9.15 -28.35
C ASP A 249 1.80 8.27 -27.09
N GLU A 250 0.73 7.57 -26.78
CA GLU A 250 0.60 6.67 -25.63
C GLU A 250 1.56 5.46 -25.66
N ASN A 251 2.18 5.19 -26.81
CA ASN A 251 3.14 4.11 -26.97
C ASN A 251 4.59 4.55 -26.68
N LEU A 252 4.86 5.87 -26.64
CA LEU A 252 6.17 6.44 -26.35
C LEU A 252 6.32 6.75 -24.84
N LEU A 253 6.54 5.71 -24.04
CA LEU A 253 6.50 5.81 -22.58
C LEU A 253 7.79 6.36 -21.96
N GLU A 254 8.91 6.42 -22.69
CA GLU A 254 10.20 6.86 -22.15
C GLU A 254 10.08 8.26 -21.53
N GLY A 255 10.49 8.38 -20.27
CA GLY A 255 10.52 9.63 -19.50
C GLY A 255 9.15 10.19 -19.09
N SER A 256 8.04 9.46 -19.34
CA SER A 256 6.68 9.93 -19.02
C SER A 256 6.43 10.12 -17.52
N LEU A 257 7.13 9.38 -16.68
CA LEU A 257 7.01 9.42 -15.22
C LEU A 257 8.25 10.04 -14.54
N ARG A 258 9.01 10.87 -15.25
CA ARG A 258 10.23 11.49 -14.70
C ARG A 258 9.93 12.30 -13.45
N GLY A 259 10.65 11.98 -12.36
CA GLY A 259 10.52 12.64 -11.07
C GLY A 259 9.50 11.99 -10.13
N LEU A 260 8.83 10.92 -10.57
CA LEU A 260 8.01 10.08 -9.71
C LEU A 260 8.89 9.12 -8.90
N LYS A 261 8.64 9.03 -7.60
CA LYS A 261 9.23 8.01 -6.72
C LYS A 261 8.22 6.90 -6.51
N CYS A 262 8.60 5.66 -6.81
CA CYS A 262 7.87 4.47 -6.43
C CYS A 262 8.50 3.88 -5.18
N ILE A 263 7.80 4.02 -4.05
CA ILE A 263 8.22 3.49 -2.77
C ILE A 263 7.63 2.09 -2.63
N VAL A 264 8.49 1.10 -2.74
CA VAL A 264 8.10 -0.30 -2.70
C VAL A 264 7.95 -0.76 -1.27
N ILE A 265 6.77 -1.27 -0.93
CA ILE A 265 6.38 -1.73 0.40
C ILE A 265 5.92 -3.19 0.36
N HIS A 266 5.54 -3.77 1.49
CA HIS A 266 4.86 -5.06 1.65
C HIS A 266 5.62 -6.25 1.05
N LEU A 267 6.93 -6.38 1.33
CA LEU A 267 7.73 -7.52 0.89
C LEU A 267 7.43 -8.76 1.75
N LYS A 268 7.07 -9.87 1.12
CA LYS A 268 6.81 -11.16 1.81
C LYS A 268 8.04 -12.06 1.70
N GLY A 269 8.66 -12.37 2.85
CA GLY A 269 9.95 -13.09 2.91
C GLY A 269 9.90 -14.60 2.59
N LEU A 270 8.73 -15.17 2.29
CA LEU A 270 8.58 -16.62 2.04
C LEU A 270 7.95 -16.84 0.67
N VAL A 271 8.68 -17.52 -0.20
CA VAL A 271 8.11 -18.15 -1.39
C VAL A 271 7.45 -19.46 -0.94
N LEU A 272 6.13 -19.47 -0.88
CA LEU A 272 5.39 -20.71 -0.72
C LEU A 272 5.40 -21.42 -2.08
N SER A 273 6.30 -22.38 -2.26
CA SER A 273 6.19 -23.29 -3.41
C SER A 273 5.14 -24.35 -3.07
N ALA A 274 4.21 -24.60 -4.00
CA ALA A 274 3.29 -25.72 -3.90
C ALA A 274 3.99 -27.08 -4.15
N ASP A 275 5.28 -27.08 -4.43
CA ASP A 275 6.07 -28.29 -4.62
C ASP A 275 6.50 -28.86 -3.25
N PRO A 276 6.01 -30.04 -2.86
CA PRO A 276 6.38 -30.67 -1.59
C PRO A 276 7.88 -30.91 -1.43
N SER A 277 8.66 -30.89 -2.52
CA SER A 277 10.11 -31.06 -2.47
C SER A 277 10.86 -29.89 -1.85
N TYR A 278 10.22 -28.71 -1.75
CA TYR A 278 10.81 -27.50 -1.13
C TYR A 278 10.40 -27.30 0.34
N THR A 279 9.58 -28.18 0.92
CA THR A 279 9.13 -28.07 2.32
C THR A 279 10.08 -28.75 3.31
N THR A 280 11.23 -29.22 2.89
CA THR A 280 12.22 -29.72 3.84
C THR A 280 13.12 -28.59 4.32
N CYS A 281 12.82 -28.07 5.52
CA CYS A 281 13.88 -27.63 6.42
C CYS A 281 14.75 -28.86 6.72
N THR A 282 15.58 -29.28 5.78
CA THR A 282 16.60 -30.28 6.07
C THR A 282 17.58 -29.66 7.04
N PRO A 283 17.84 -30.30 8.20
CA PRO A 283 18.96 -29.92 9.02
C PRO A 283 20.20 -29.99 8.13
N VAL A 284 20.95 -28.90 8.06
CA VAL A 284 22.23 -28.85 7.33
C VAL A 284 23.05 -30.09 7.74
N PRO A 285 23.37 -31.00 6.84
CA PRO A 285 24.24 -32.13 7.14
C PRO A 285 25.59 -31.52 7.55
N LYS A 286 26.05 -31.82 8.73
CA LYS A 286 27.44 -31.57 9.14
C LYS A 286 28.33 -32.54 8.39
N SER A 287 28.59 -32.30 7.13
CA SER A 287 29.63 -33.00 6.37
C SER A 287 30.64 -31.99 5.83
N SER A 288 31.83 -32.21 6.24
CA SER A 288 33.09 -31.58 5.91
C SER A 288 33.41 -31.63 4.41
N SER A 289 33.02 -30.64 3.67
CA SER A 289 33.72 -30.14 2.46
C SER A 289 33.09 -28.79 2.11
N SER A 290 33.82 -27.70 2.35
CA SER A 290 33.42 -26.35 2.15
C SER A 290 33.47 -25.96 0.68
N GLU A 291 32.50 -26.36 -0.10
CA GLU A 291 32.09 -25.53 -1.26
C GLU A 291 31.14 -24.50 -0.71
N HIS A 292 31.59 -23.26 -0.62
CA HIS A 292 30.76 -22.11 -0.29
C HIS A 292 29.71 -21.94 -1.40
N LEU A 293 28.55 -22.58 -1.25
CA LEU A 293 27.38 -22.15 -2.01
C LEU A 293 27.13 -20.69 -1.64
N PRO A 294 27.04 -19.77 -2.63
CA PRO A 294 26.73 -18.38 -2.34
C PRO A 294 25.40 -18.32 -1.58
N LEU A 295 25.37 -17.53 -0.50
CA LEU A 295 24.14 -17.29 0.24
C LEU A 295 23.08 -16.72 -0.73
N PRO A 296 21.83 -17.17 -0.64
CA PRO A 296 20.77 -16.64 -1.50
C PRO A 296 20.67 -15.11 -1.31
N VAL A 297 20.58 -14.40 -2.43
CA VAL A 297 20.39 -12.94 -2.43
C VAL A 297 19.11 -12.60 -1.66
N PRO A 298 19.14 -11.68 -0.70
CA PRO A 298 17.96 -11.28 0.03
C PRO A 298 16.84 -10.81 -0.90
N LEU A 299 15.59 -11.16 -0.60
CA LEU A 299 14.43 -10.82 -1.45
C LEU A 299 14.40 -9.32 -1.81
N ARG A 300 14.71 -8.45 -0.84
CA ARG A 300 14.79 -7.02 -1.02
C ARG A 300 15.76 -6.60 -2.14
N GLU A 301 16.97 -7.13 -2.09
CA GLU A 301 18.01 -6.83 -3.09
C GLU A 301 17.62 -7.41 -4.46
N ARG A 302 16.99 -8.57 -4.49
CA ARG A 302 16.49 -9.19 -5.72
C ARG A 302 15.43 -8.31 -6.37
N ILE A 303 14.40 -7.90 -5.62
CA ILE A 303 13.34 -7.02 -6.13
C ILE A 303 13.93 -5.69 -6.64
N GLN A 304 14.87 -5.08 -5.90
CA GLN A 304 15.53 -3.85 -6.35
C GLN A 304 16.24 -4.06 -7.68
N ASN A 305 17.05 -5.12 -7.80
CA ASN A 305 17.79 -5.42 -9.02
C ASN A 305 16.85 -5.68 -10.22
N GLU A 306 15.74 -6.37 -10.01
CA GLU A 306 14.74 -6.63 -11.05
C GLU A 306 14.05 -5.34 -11.51
N LEU A 307 13.67 -4.45 -10.59
CA LEU A 307 13.07 -3.14 -10.90
C LEU A 307 14.06 -2.24 -11.63
N ASP A 308 15.31 -2.18 -11.18
CA ASP A 308 16.38 -1.39 -11.81
C ASP A 308 16.68 -1.88 -13.24
N ALA A 309 16.65 -3.20 -13.46
CA ALA A 309 16.80 -3.80 -14.77
C ALA A 309 15.64 -3.44 -15.72
N LEU A 310 14.39 -3.48 -15.21
CA LEU A 310 13.21 -3.06 -15.98
C LEU A 310 13.28 -1.58 -16.34
N GLU A 311 13.64 -0.70 -15.39
CA GLU A 311 13.77 0.73 -15.61
C GLU A 311 14.89 1.06 -16.60
N SER A 312 16.02 0.40 -16.48
CA SER A 312 17.15 0.56 -17.43
C SER A 312 16.77 0.22 -18.88
N LYS A 313 15.85 -0.76 -19.05
CA LYS A 313 15.37 -1.20 -20.36
C LYS A 313 14.25 -0.32 -20.92
N LYS A 314 13.27 0.06 -20.08
CA LYS A 314 12.02 0.69 -20.51
C LYS A 314 11.98 2.21 -20.26
N ARG A 315 12.75 2.71 -19.29
CA ARG A 315 13.05 4.13 -19.04
C ARG A 315 11.82 5.01 -18.82
N LEU A 316 10.89 4.60 -17.97
CA LEU A 316 9.75 5.44 -17.60
C LEU A 316 10.18 6.73 -16.88
N GLY A 317 11.35 6.73 -16.23
CA GLY A 317 11.89 7.85 -15.46
C GLY A 317 11.52 7.77 -13.98
N VAL A 318 11.16 6.59 -13.49
CA VAL A 318 10.77 6.33 -12.09
C VAL A 318 12.00 6.04 -11.24
N GLU A 319 12.04 6.60 -10.03
CA GLU A 319 13.00 6.23 -9.00
C GLU A 319 12.39 5.17 -8.09
N PHE A 320 12.94 3.94 -8.06
CA PHE A 320 12.47 2.88 -7.17
C PHE A 320 13.22 2.89 -5.84
N ILE A 321 12.48 2.90 -4.74
CA ILE A 321 13.00 2.92 -3.37
C ILE A 321 12.33 1.80 -2.59
N ILE A 322 13.07 0.76 -2.23
CA ILE A 322 12.53 -0.27 -1.32
C ILE A 322 12.49 0.30 0.11
N ALA A 323 11.29 0.49 0.65
CA ALA A 323 11.09 1.10 1.95
C ALA A 323 11.79 0.33 3.09
N GLN A 324 12.38 1.05 4.02
CA GLN A 324 12.99 0.49 5.25
C GLN A 324 12.32 1.08 6.48
N ARG A 325 12.26 0.28 7.54
CA ARG A 325 11.75 0.77 8.82
C ARG A 325 12.56 1.99 9.27
N GLY A 326 11.87 3.09 9.59
CA GLY A 326 12.48 4.34 10.06
C GLY A 326 13.10 5.20 8.95
N GLN A 327 13.01 4.80 7.68
CA GLN A 327 13.52 5.59 6.57
C GLN A 327 12.66 6.83 6.35
N ARG A 328 13.30 8.01 6.23
CA ARG A 328 12.67 9.23 5.73
C ARG A 328 12.80 9.29 4.23
N ILE A 329 11.69 9.51 3.55
CA ILE A 329 11.63 9.64 2.09
C ILE A 329 11.32 11.09 1.76
N GLY A 330 12.31 11.80 1.19
CA GLY A 330 12.12 13.17 0.73
C GLY A 330 11.46 13.21 -0.65
N THR A 331 10.39 13.98 -0.78
CA THR A 331 9.72 14.23 -2.06
C THR A 331 10.33 15.37 -2.87
N PHE A 332 11.33 16.07 -2.32
CA PHE A 332 12.08 17.15 -2.96
C PHE A 332 13.57 16.86 -2.94
N HIS A 333 14.26 17.15 -4.05
CA HIS A 333 15.67 17.46 -3.96
C HIS A 333 15.77 18.81 -3.22
N ALA A 334 16.15 18.77 -1.95
CA ALA A 334 16.66 19.97 -1.30
C ALA A 334 17.98 20.27 -2.01
N THR A 335 17.95 21.15 -3.01
CA THR A 335 19.12 21.98 -3.28
C THR A 335 19.39 22.69 -1.96
N LEU A 336 20.46 22.28 -1.27
CA LEU A 336 21.09 23.07 -0.22
C LEU A 336 21.56 24.36 -0.88
N ALA A 337 20.63 25.30 -1.11
CA ALA A 337 20.98 26.69 -1.25
C ALA A 337 21.42 27.10 0.17
N ASN A 338 22.73 27.35 0.30
CA ASN A 338 23.33 27.99 1.46
C ASN A 338 22.45 29.16 1.90
N CYS A 339 21.67 28.97 2.95
CA CYS A 339 21.17 30.06 3.75
C CYS A 339 22.26 30.36 4.81
N ALA A 340 23.37 30.94 4.35
CA ALA A 340 24.17 31.81 5.19
C ALA A 340 23.45 33.15 5.12
N GLU A 341 22.74 33.50 6.18
CA GLU A 341 22.17 34.78 6.60
C GLU A 341 20.75 34.58 7.13
N CYS A 342 20.66 34.20 8.41
CA CYS A 342 19.74 34.77 9.42
C CYS A 342 20.24 34.37 10.80
#